data_d21268055444ecac7d3705ab90ef0f19
#
_entry.id   d21268055444ecac7d3705ab90ef0f19
#
_cell.length_a   1.000
_cell.length_b   1.000
_cell.length_c   1.000
_cell.angle_alpha   90.00
_cell.angle_beta   90.00
_cell.angle_gamma   90.00
#
_symmetry.space_group_name_H-M   'P 1'
#
loop_
_entity.id
_entity.type
_entity.pdbx_description
1 polymer ?
#
loop_
_entity_poly.entity_id
_entity_poly.type
_entity_poly.pdbx_seq_one_letter_code
_entity_poly.pdbx_strand_id
1 'polypeptide(L)'
;MQRYFKKVLIGSVGILIVMLLVVTYQQADALVHHPIDKRKPAKNYPQNLGLLVEEVSIFNADGQKLHGYFSNTKNGAYVMLQHGFKASRGHMLEEAKILQDEGFGLLVTSIRAHDLNGGDQITFGVREVDDIKAWHSYLLEQKDAQASKVGFLGNSMGAAIGLAYAAQNKNLAAVIAVSPFSSLQDTINESVVYFTGLPAFPFANMIARWSEQILDMDMEQVDSTRAAALLCDTPLLIMQGGEDIVVSVESGQRIYDAACGEKELWLEQTLGHAEFDSKMPQEFKRRVVDFFTRHLL
;
A
#
# COMPACT_ATOMS: atom_id res chain seq x y z
N MET A 1 56.58 -10.36 9.60
CA MET A 1 55.75 -9.92 8.46
C MET A 1 54.37 -10.59 8.44
N GLN A 2 54.24 -11.91 8.46
CA GLN A 2 52.96 -12.64 8.45
C GLN A 2 51.99 -12.30 9.60
N ARG A 3 52.49 -12.13 10.85
CA ARG A 3 51.65 -11.74 12.00
C ARG A 3 51.05 -10.33 11.88
N TYR A 4 51.79 -9.39 11.32
CA TYR A 4 51.31 -8.03 11.08
C TYR A 4 50.23 -8.01 9.98
N PHE A 5 50.47 -8.72 8.87
CA PHE A 5 49.50 -8.85 7.77
C PHE A 5 48.19 -9.48 8.25
N LYS A 6 48.24 -10.56 9.06
CA LYS A 6 47.02 -11.15 9.66
C LYS A 6 46.25 -10.17 10.53
N LYS A 7 46.95 -9.35 11.36
CA LYS A 7 46.27 -8.36 12.20
C LYS A 7 45.59 -7.25 11.37
N VAL A 8 46.26 -6.77 10.33
CA VAL A 8 45.69 -5.78 9.40
C VAL A 8 44.48 -6.36 8.66
N LEU A 9 44.61 -7.59 8.16
CA LEU A 9 43.49 -8.26 7.46
C LEU A 9 42.27 -8.46 8.39
N ILE A 10 42.49 -8.93 9.62
CA ILE A 10 41.38 -9.08 10.60
C ILE A 10 40.76 -7.72 10.94
N GLY A 11 41.55 -6.68 11.11
CA GLY A 11 41.09 -5.34 11.36
C GLY A 11 40.25 -4.80 10.18
N SER A 12 40.74 -4.99 8.94
CA SER A 12 39.99 -4.57 7.73
C SER A 12 38.67 -5.31 7.57
N VAL A 13 38.64 -6.63 7.81
CA VAL A 13 37.40 -7.42 7.77
C VAL A 13 36.43 -6.97 8.87
N GLY A 14 36.92 -6.68 10.07
CA GLY A 14 36.10 -6.14 11.15
C GLY A 14 35.45 -4.80 10.80
N ILE A 15 36.23 -3.90 10.18
CA ILE A 15 35.69 -2.60 9.72
C ILE A 15 34.61 -2.80 8.65
N LEU A 16 34.85 -3.69 7.67
CA LEU A 16 33.85 -3.98 6.62
C LEU A 16 32.55 -4.55 7.19
N ILE A 17 32.62 -5.42 8.18
CA ILE A 17 31.44 -5.97 8.86
C ILE A 17 30.67 -4.86 9.57
N VAL A 18 31.36 -4.00 10.33
CA VAL A 18 30.72 -2.87 11.01
C VAL A 18 30.06 -1.92 10.01
N MET A 19 30.73 -1.59 8.90
CA MET A 19 30.14 -0.77 7.84
C MET A 19 28.88 -1.42 7.25
N LEU A 20 28.91 -2.73 6.98
CA LEU A 20 27.77 -3.48 6.48
C LEU A 20 26.59 -3.41 7.46
N LEU A 21 26.82 -3.64 8.76
CA LEU A 21 25.78 -3.55 9.79
C LEU A 21 25.19 -2.15 9.86
N VAL A 22 26.02 -1.11 9.86
CA VAL A 22 25.57 0.28 9.92
C VAL A 22 24.75 0.65 8.69
N VAL A 23 25.22 0.33 7.49
CA VAL A 23 24.52 0.67 6.24
C VAL A 23 23.16 -0.06 6.18
N THR A 24 23.13 -1.36 6.48
CA THR A 24 21.86 -2.11 6.45
C THR A 24 20.89 -1.67 7.53
N TYR A 25 21.36 -1.27 8.71
CA TYR A 25 20.53 -0.66 9.74
C TYR A 25 19.95 0.68 9.29
N GLN A 26 20.76 1.55 8.68
CA GLN A 26 20.27 2.86 8.17
C GLN A 26 19.24 2.70 7.05
N GLN A 27 19.42 1.68 6.19
CA GLN A 27 18.41 1.37 5.15
C GLN A 27 17.12 0.85 5.75
N ALA A 28 17.20 -0.01 6.77
CA ALA A 28 16.03 -0.49 7.50
C ALA A 28 15.30 0.64 8.21
N ASP A 29 16.02 1.50 8.92
CA ASP A 29 15.46 2.68 9.57
C ASP A 29 14.76 3.61 8.56
N ALA A 30 15.42 3.88 7.43
CA ALA A 30 14.84 4.69 6.36
C ALA A 30 13.62 4.03 5.68
N LEU A 31 13.53 2.69 5.69
CA LEU A 31 12.39 1.95 5.16
C LEU A 31 11.16 2.10 6.07
N VAL A 32 11.36 1.96 7.38
CA VAL A 32 10.25 1.86 8.34
C VAL A 32 9.91 3.18 9.03
N HIS A 33 10.79 4.18 9.01
CA HIS A 33 10.53 5.50 9.57
C HIS A 33 10.26 6.56 8.50
N HIS A 34 9.20 7.33 8.72
CA HIS A 34 8.83 8.45 7.85
C HIS A 34 8.35 9.63 8.70
N PRO A 35 9.28 10.30 9.41
CA PRO A 35 8.96 11.43 10.26
C PRO A 35 8.42 12.61 9.45
N ILE A 36 7.63 13.47 10.09
CA ILE A 36 6.82 14.50 9.42
C ILE A 36 7.67 15.50 8.63
N ASP A 37 8.88 15.81 9.08
CA ASP A 37 9.81 16.71 8.41
C ASP A 37 10.40 16.16 7.10
N LYS A 38 10.31 14.84 6.88
CA LYS A 38 10.74 14.17 5.65
C LYS A 38 9.61 13.94 4.65
N ARG A 39 8.36 14.22 5.03
CA ARG A 39 7.19 13.99 4.17
C ARG A 39 7.09 15.08 3.11
N LYS A 40 6.89 14.65 1.88
CA LYS A 40 6.67 15.58 0.77
C LYS A 40 5.23 16.11 0.83
N PRO A 41 5.00 17.41 0.55
CA PRO A 41 3.64 17.91 0.40
C PRO A 41 2.92 17.20 -0.75
N ALA A 42 1.60 17.12 -0.65
CA ALA A 42 0.78 16.56 -1.72
C ALA A 42 1.03 17.32 -3.03
N LYS A 43 1.21 16.58 -4.12
CA LYS A 43 1.39 17.17 -5.46
C LYS A 43 0.10 17.73 -6.04
N ASN A 44 -1.04 17.22 -5.57
CA ASN A 44 -2.36 17.57 -6.06
C ASN A 44 -3.34 17.81 -4.90
N TYR A 45 -4.32 18.65 -5.12
CA TYR A 45 -5.36 19.01 -4.16
C TYR A 45 -6.74 18.85 -4.82
N PRO A 46 -7.79 18.53 -4.05
CA PRO A 46 -9.13 18.31 -4.59
C PRO A 46 -9.63 19.42 -5.52
N GLN A 47 -9.35 20.67 -5.17
CA GLN A 47 -9.77 21.85 -5.92
C GLN A 47 -9.18 21.89 -7.35
N ASN A 48 -7.98 21.36 -7.55
CA ASN A 48 -7.32 21.34 -8.86
C ASN A 48 -8.04 20.44 -9.86
N LEU A 49 -8.77 19.44 -9.36
CA LEU A 49 -9.53 18.47 -10.16
C LEU A 49 -11.04 18.72 -10.11
N GLY A 50 -11.50 19.75 -9.41
CA GLY A 50 -12.92 20.02 -9.22
C GLY A 50 -13.62 18.94 -8.39
N LEU A 51 -12.91 18.25 -7.50
CA LEU A 51 -13.46 17.30 -6.55
C LEU A 51 -14.22 18.03 -5.46
N LEU A 52 -15.44 17.55 -5.19
CA LEU A 52 -16.31 18.06 -4.13
C LEU A 52 -16.16 17.17 -2.90
N VAL A 53 -15.25 17.52 -2.03
CA VAL A 53 -14.94 16.76 -0.81
C VAL A 53 -14.81 17.69 0.40
N GLU A 54 -15.07 17.16 1.58
CA GLU A 54 -14.75 17.77 2.87
C GLU A 54 -13.51 17.11 3.49
N GLU A 55 -12.70 17.88 4.20
CA GLU A 55 -11.65 17.33 5.03
C GLU A 55 -12.25 16.72 6.30
N VAL A 56 -11.89 15.47 6.57
CA VAL A 56 -12.33 14.74 7.75
C VAL A 56 -11.14 14.19 8.51
N SER A 57 -11.31 13.98 9.81
CA SER A 57 -10.27 13.36 10.63
C SER A 57 -10.88 12.49 11.72
N ILE A 58 -10.17 11.42 12.05
CA ILE A 58 -10.49 10.52 13.16
C ILE A 58 -9.24 10.32 14.03
N PHE A 59 -9.41 9.73 15.20
CA PHE A 59 -8.32 9.21 15.99
C PHE A 59 -8.31 7.68 15.90
N ASN A 60 -7.14 7.09 15.66
CA ASN A 60 -6.98 5.64 15.71
C ASN A 60 -6.81 5.16 17.16
N ALA A 61 -6.68 3.84 17.35
CA ALA A 61 -6.52 3.21 18.65
C ALA A 61 -5.24 3.66 19.40
N ASP A 62 -4.21 4.09 18.65
CA ASP A 62 -2.95 4.62 19.19
C ASP A 62 -3.06 6.11 19.59
N GLY A 63 -4.24 6.73 19.45
CA GLY A 63 -4.46 8.15 19.70
C GLY A 63 -3.85 9.08 18.63
N GLN A 64 -3.44 8.53 17.49
CA GLN A 64 -2.90 9.31 16.39
C GLN A 64 -4.05 9.88 15.54
N LYS A 65 -3.91 11.16 15.16
CA LYS A 65 -4.86 11.79 14.26
C LYS A 65 -4.61 11.35 12.84
N LEU A 66 -5.67 10.84 12.20
CA LEU A 66 -5.69 10.43 10.79
C LEU A 66 -6.55 11.42 9.99
N HIS A 67 -6.11 11.74 8.78
CA HIS A 67 -6.76 12.68 7.88
C HIS A 67 -7.25 12.00 6.61
N GLY A 68 -8.41 12.45 6.12
CA GLY A 68 -9.01 11.98 4.88
C GLY A 68 -9.80 13.08 4.16
N TYR A 69 -10.21 12.78 2.93
CA TYR A 69 -11.23 13.52 2.20
C TYR A 69 -12.47 12.64 2.09
N PHE A 70 -13.63 13.23 2.33
CA PHE A 70 -14.92 12.55 2.25
C PHE A 70 -15.83 13.25 1.27
N SER A 71 -16.63 12.48 0.49
CA SER A 71 -17.79 12.98 -0.23
C SER A 71 -18.98 12.05 -0.08
N ASN A 72 -20.17 12.62 -0.04
CA ASN A 72 -21.41 11.84 -0.05
C ASN A 72 -21.61 11.13 -1.39
N THR A 73 -22.30 10.01 -1.34
CA THR A 73 -22.68 9.24 -2.52
C THR A 73 -23.94 9.80 -3.18
N LYS A 74 -24.07 9.60 -4.50
CA LYS A 74 -25.29 9.83 -5.26
C LYS A 74 -25.96 8.52 -5.70
N ASN A 75 -25.19 7.41 -5.77
CA ASN A 75 -25.66 6.09 -6.21
C ASN A 75 -25.85 5.08 -5.06
N GLY A 76 -25.57 5.49 -3.81
CA GLY A 76 -25.73 4.66 -2.60
C GLY A 76 -24.49 3.85 -2.21
N ALA A 77 -23.43 3.85 -3.01
CA ALA A 77 -22.20 3.12 -2.74
C ALA A 77 -21.03 4.06 -2.43
N TYR A 78 -20.06 3.54 -1.65
CA TYR A 78 -18.85 4.25 -1.27
C TYR A 78 -17.60 3.49 -1.69
N VAL A 79 -16.53 4.20 -2.00
CA VAL A 79 -15.21 3.61 -2.22
C VAL A 79 -14.19 4.27 -1.29
N MET A 80 -13.47 3.44 -0.55
CA MET A 80 -12.30 3.84 0.23
C MET A 80 -11.06 3.78 -0.68
N LEU A 81 -10.27 4.85 -0.72
CA LEU A 81 -9.07 4.94 -1.56
C LEU A 81 -7.82 5.11 -0.70
N GLN A 82 -6.79 4.32 -1.00
CA GLN A 82 -5.57 4.27 -0.21
C GLN A 82 -4.31 4.34 -1.09
N HIS A 83 -3.46 5.31 -0.82
CA HIS A 83 -2.20 5.53 -1.54
C HIS A 83 -1.10 4.52 -1.19
N GLY A 84 0.01 4.53 -1.95
CA GLY A 84 1.19 3.70 -1.73
C GLY A 84 2.23 4.28 -0.77
N PHE A 85 3.38 3.60 -0.69
CA PHE A 85 4.51 3.92 0.18
C PHE A 85 5.07 5.32 -0.07
N LYS A 86 5.25 6.09 0.99
CA LYS A 86 5.77 7.48 1.00
C LYS A 86 5.04 8.44 0.05
N ALA A 87 3.77 8.12 -0.27
CA ALA A 87 2.86 8.97 -1.00
C ALA A 87 1.91 9.74 -0.04
N SER A 88 0.82 10.26 -0.53
CA SER A 88 -0.22 10.96 0.22
C SER A 88 -1.59 10.71 -0.40
N ARG A 89 -2.67 11.05 0.31
CA ARG A 89 -4.04 11.03 -0.24
C ARG A 89 -4.17 11.83 -1.54
N GLY A 90 -3.33 12.84 -1.75
CA GLY A 90 -3.29 13.61 -3.00
C GLY A 90 -2.91 12.80 -4.24
N HIS A 91 -2.31 11.61 -4.09
CA HIS A 91 -1.98 10.71 -5.19
C HIS A 91 -3.15 9.83 -5.64
N MET A 92 -4.28 9.85 -4.92
CA MET A 92 -5.49 9.07 -5.23
C MET A 92 -6.62 9.95 -5.80
N LEU A 93 -6.33 11.21 -6.14
CA LEU A 93 -7.38 12.16 -6.49
C LEU A 93 -7.89 12.00 -7.93
N GLU A 94 -7.09 11.43 -8.83
CA GLU A 94 -7.55 11.12 -10.19
C GLU A 94 -8.55 9.95 -10.15
N GLU A 95 -8.24 8.88 -9.43
CA GLU A 95 -9.16 7.76 -9.20
C GLU A 95 -10.42 8.21 -8.44
N ALA A 96 -10.23 9.07 -7.45
CA ALA A 96 -11.34 9.67 -6.71
C ALA A 96 -12.26 10.47 -7.63
N LYS A 97 -11.70 11.25 -8.56
CA LYS A 97 -12.47 12.03 -9.53
C LYS A 97 -13.28 11.14 -10.46
N ILE A 98 -12.68 10.08 -10.98
CA ILE A 98 -13.35 9.08 -11.82
C ILE A 98 -14.59 8.53 -11.10
N LEU A 99 -14.43 8.12 -9.85
CA LEU A 99 -15.51 7.52 -9.06
C LEU A 99 -16.59 8.53 -8.65
N GLN A 100 -16.20 9.76 -8.28
CA GLN A 100 -17.16 10.81 -7.94
C GLN A 100 -18.04 11.20 -9.13
N ASP A 101 -17.47 11.25 -10.34
CA ASP A 101 -18.22 11.56 -11.56
C ASP A 101 -19.28 10.51 -11.88
N GLU A 102 -19.06 9.25 -11.47
CA GLU A 102 -20.03 8.15 -11.60
C GLU A 102 -20.95 8.01 -10.36
N GLY A 103 -20.90 8.98 -9.45
CA GLY A 103 -21.83 9.09 -8.33
C GLY A 103 -21.45 8.31 -7.07
N PHE A 104 -20.30 7.66 -7.03
CA PHE A 104 -19.82 7.02 -5.82
C PHE A 104 -19.45 8.05 -4.75
N GLY A 105 -19.76 7.74 -3.50
CA GLY A 105 -19.20 8.42 -2.34
C GLY A 105 -17.74 8.02 -2.14
N LEU A 106 -16.96 8.92 -1.57
CA LEU A 106 -15.52 8.73 -1.44
C LEU A 106 -15.06 8.83 0.01
N LEU A 107 -14.09 8.01 0.36
CA LEU A 107 -13.25 8.21 1.52
C LEU A 107 -11.77 8.01 1.11
N VAL A 108 -11.09 9.11 0.81
CA VAL A 108 -9.66 9.10 0.40
C VAL A 108 -8.81 9.34 1.62
N THR A 109 -8.11 8.32 2.10
CA THR A 109 -7.40 8.39 3.38
C THR A 109 -5.89 8.45 3.23
N SER A 110 -5.23 9.12 4.16
CA SER A 110 -3.78 9.02 4.33
C SER A 110 -3.43 7.84 5.24
N ILE A 111 -2.37 7.12 4.92
CA ILE A 111 -1.79 6.08 5.78
C ILE A 111 -1.12 6.73 7.00
N ARG A 112 -1.08 6.05 8.17
CA ARG A 112 -0.25 6.47 9.31
C ARG A 112 1.19 6.77 8.87
N ALA A 113 1.88 7.65 9.54
CA ALA A 113 3.23 8.08 9.17
C ALA A 113 3.36 8.71 7.76
N HIS A 114 2.26 9.08 7.12
CA HIS A 114 2.25 9.74 5.81
C HIS A 114 1.44 11.03 5.87
N ASP A 115 1.69 11.94 4.91
CA ASP A 115 0.98 13.20 4.76
C ASP A 115 0.93 13.96 6.12
N LEU A 116 -0.25 14.34 6.58
CA LEU A 116 -0.50 15.03 7.85
C LEU A 116 -0.78 14.07 9.02
N ASN A 117 -0.81 12.77 8.79
CA ASN A 117 -1.18 11.79 9.81
C ASN A 117 -0.13 11.69 10.93
N GLY A 118 -0.59 11.32 12.12
CA GLY A 118 0.28 11.01 13.24
C GLY A 118 1.15 9.78 13.02
N GLY A 119 2.08 9.56 13.95
CA GLY A 119 3.06 8.47 13.89
C GLY A 119 4.23 8.77 12.96
N ASP A 120 5.23 7.91 13.02
CA ASP A 120 6.44 7.97 12.19
C ASP A 120 6.87 6.59 11.68
N GLN A 121 6.20 5.52 12.15
CA GLN A 121 6.47 4.13 11.74
C GLN A 121 5.50 3.62 10.69
N ILE A 122 6.04 2.95 9.68
CA ILE A 122 5.31 2.27 8.60
C ILE A 122 5.43 0.77 8.84
N THR A 123 4.31 0.06 8.98
CA THR A 123 4.25 -1.38 9.26
C THR A 123 3.69 -2.20 8.09
N PHE A 124 3.55 -1.58 6.91
CA PHE A 124 3.19 -2.20 5.63
C PHE A 124 1.88 -3.00 5.62
N GLY A 125 1.01 -2.78 6.59
CA GLY A 125 -0.30 -3.44 6.68
C GLY A 125 -0.59 -4.05 8.06
N VAL A 126 0.39 -4.21 8.95
CA VAL A 126 0.17 -4.82 10.27
C VAL A 126 -0.69 -3.90 11.15
N ARG A 127 -0.25 -2.65 11.36
CA ARG A 127 -1.01 -1.66 12.15
C ARG A 127 -1.96 -0.81 11.29
N GLU A 128 -1.65 -0.67 10.01
CA GLU A 128 -2.47 0.10 9.06
C GLU A 128 -3.85 -0.52 8.84
N VAL A 129 -4.00 -1.83 9.00
CA VAL A 129 -5.29 -2.52 8.95
C VAL A 129 -6.26 -1.99 10.02
N ASP A 130 -5.78 -1.69 11.23
CA ASP A 130 -6.60 -1.12 12.28
C ASP A 130 -7.04 0.31 11.95
N ASP A 131 -6.20 1.07 11.25
CA ASP A 131 -6.58 2.41 10.75
C ASP A 131 -7.68 2.33 9.70
N ILE A 132 -7.57 1.38 8.75
CA ILE A 132 -8.64 1.14 7.76
C ILE A 132 -9.92 0.70 8.44
N LYS A 133 -9.84 -0.15 9.46
CA LYS A 133 -11.00 -0.54 10.27
C LYS A 133 -11.67 0.67 10.92
N ALA A 134 -10.89 1.59 11.50
CA ALA A 134 -11.43 2.81 12.09
C ALA A 134 -12.11 3.71 11.04
N TRP A 135 -11.52 3.85 9.85
CA TRP A 135 -12.11 4.58 8.74
C TRP A 135 -13.37 3.90 8.18
N HIS A 136 -13.40 2.58 8.10
CA HIS A 136 -14.59 1.85 7.67
C HIS A 136 -15.72 2.01 8.69
N SER A 137 -15.44 1.91 9.99
CA SER A 137 -16.41 2.21 11.05
C SER A 137 -16.94 3.65 10.95
N TYR A 138 -16.07 4.62 10.62
CA TYR A 138 -16.50 6.00 10.37
C TYR A 138 -17.55 6.10 9.25
N LEU A 139 -17.36 5.36 8.13
CA LEU A 139 -18.36 5.33 7.06
C LEU A 139 -19.69 4.71 7.52
N LEU A 140 -19.62 3.59 8.22
CA LEU A 140 -20.80 2.84 8.64
C LEU A 140 -21.62 3.58 9.72
N GLU A 141 -20.93 4.18 10.70
CA GLU A 141 -21.56 4.77 11.89
C GLU A 141 -21.88 6.25 11.72
N GLN A 142 -21.02 7.00 11.04
CA GLN A 142 -21.13 8.47 10.92
C GLN A 142 -21.75 8.92 9.59
N LYS A 143 -21.73 8.07 8.58
CA LYS A 143 -22.21 8.40 7.23
C LYS A 143 -23.30 7.45 6.73
N ASP A 144 -23.81 6.58 7.61
CA ASP A 144 -24.90 5.62 7.34
C ASP A 144 -24.64 4.73 6.11
N ALA A 145 -23.38 4.43 5.80
CA ALA A 145 -23.02 3.56 4.70
C ALA A 145 -23.42 2.12 4.98
N GLN A 146 -23.93 1.43 3.97
CA GLN A 146 -24.19 -0.02 4.07
C GLN A 146 -22.91 -0.79 3.78
N ALA A 147 -22.51 -1.71 4.65
CA ALA A 147 -21.28 -2.50 4.50
C ALA A 147 -21.20 -3.22 3.14
N SER A 148 -22.33 -3.78 2.66
CA SER A 148 -22.41 -4.43 1.34
C SER A 148 -22.26 -3.49 0.15
N LYS A 149 -22.09 -2.18 0.39
CA LYS A 149 -21.93 -1.13 -0.62
C LYS A 149 -20.67 -0.31 -0.39
N VAL A 150 -19.68 -0.85 0.32
CA VAL A 150 -18.37 -0.22 0.51
C VAL A 150 -17.32 -1.04 -0.22
N GLY A 151 -16.69 -0.43 -1.23
CA GLY A 151 -15.54 -0.97 -1.94
C GLY A 151 -14.23 -0.36 -1.46
N PHE A 152 -13.12 -0.98 -1.88
CA PHE A 152 -11.77 -0.50 -1.59
C PHE A 152 -10.92 -0.48 -2.86
N LEU A 153 -10.18 0.61 -3.08
CA LEU A 153 -9.17 0.73 -4.13
C LEU A 153 -7.85 1.18 -3.50
N GLY A 154 -6.82 0.41 -3.69
CA GLY A 154 -5.49 0.74 -3.18
C GLY A 154 -4.40 0.62 -4.23
N ASN A 155 -3.38 1.50 -4.11
CA ASN A 155 -2.19 1.48 -4.95
C ASN A 155 -1.00 0.95 -4.16
N SER A 156 -0.25 -0.03 -4.70
CA SER A 156 1.01 -0.53 -4.12
C SER A 156 0.83 -1.00 -2.67
N MET A 157 1.52 -0.39 -1.71
CA MET A 157 1.35 -0.66 -0.28
C MET A 157 -0.12 -0.49 0.17
N GLY A 158 -0.84 0.50 -0.37
CA GLY A 158 -2.27 0.68 -0.10
C GLY A 158 -3.10 -0.51 -0.57
N ALA A 159 -2.73 -1.14 -1.68
CA ALA A 159 -3.38 -2.36 -2.18
C ALA A 159 -3.14 -3.55 -1.23
N ALA A 160 -1.90 -3.72 -0.75
CA ALA A 160 -1.57 -4.78 0.22
C ALA A 160 -2.32 -4.59 1.55
N ILE A 161 -2.41 -3.35 2.05
CA ILE A 161 -3.21 -3.01 3.24
C ILE A 161 -4.69 -3.36 3.01
N GLY A 162 -5.23 -3.02 1.84
CA GLY A 162 -6.62 -3.34 1.48
C GLY A 162 -6.91 -4.84 1.44
N LEU A 163 -6.00 -5.63 0.86
CA LEU A 163 -6.09 -7.09 0.85
C LEU A 163 -6.03 -7.67 2.27
N ALA A 164 -5.08 -7.21 3.09
CA ALA A 164 -4.94 -7.64 4.48
C ALA A 164 -6.18 -7.27 5.32
N TYR A 165 -6.75 -6.09 5.10
CA TYR A 165 -7.98 -5.67 5.76
C TYR A 165 -9.18 -6.51 5.32
N ALA A 166 -9.37 -6.73 4.01
CA ALA A 166 -10.47 -7.54 3.48
C ALA A 166 -10.42 -8.99 3.98
N ALA A 167 -9.22 -9.57 4.11
CA ALA A 167 -9.03 -10.90 4.66
C ALA A 167 -9.49 -11.05 6.11
N GLN A 168 -9.41 -9.97 6.89
CA GLN A 168 -9.82 -9.93 8.29
C GLN A 168 -11.27 -9.47 8.49
N ASN A 169 -11.86 -8.82 7.48
CA ASN A 169 -13.15 -8.17 7.58
C ASN A 169 -14.04 -8.46 6.37
N LYS A 170 -15.00 -9.35 6.53
CA LYS A 170 -15.95 -9.78 5.49
C LYS A 170 -16.99 -8.70 5.10
N ASN A 171 -16.96 -7.53 5.71
CA ASN A 171 -17.90 -6.44 5.44
C ASN A 171 -17.45 -5.50 4.31
N LEU A 172 -16.34 -5.80 3.64
CA LEU A 172 -15.90 -5.06 2.46
C LEU A 172 -16.43 -5.77 1.21
N ALA A 173 -17.19 -5.06 0.39
CA ALA A 173 -17.97 -5.67 -0.68
C ALA A 173 -17.14 -6.00 -1.94
N ALA A 174 -16.08 -5.25 -2.23
CA ALA A 174 -15.19 -5.48 -3.38
C ALA A 174 -13.84 -4.79 -3.19
N VAL A 175 -12.78 -5.35 -3.77
CA VAL A 175 -11.41 -4.80 -3.70
C VAL A 175 -10.81 -4.65 -5.09
N ILE A 176 -10.23 -3.48 -5.36
CA ILE A 176 -9.31 -3.25 -6.49
C ILE A 176 -7.91 -3.04 -5.92
N ALA A 177 -6.97 -3.87 -6.34
CA ALA A 177 -5.57 -3.84 -5.94
C ALA A 177 -4.69 -3.48 -7.14
N VAL A 178 -4.12 -2.28 -7.16
CA VAL A 178 -3.24 -1.79 -8.24
C VAL A 178 -1.80 -1.96 -7.83
N SER A 179 -1.02 -2.70 -8.60
CA SER A 179 0.39 -3.04 -8.36
C SER A 179 0.67 -3.56 -6.94
N PRO A 180 -0.14 -4.51 -6.41
CA PRO A 180 0.08 -5.08 -5.09
C PRO A 180 1.35 -5.94 -5.08
N PHE A 181 2.11 -5.92 -3.99
CA PHE A 181 3.19 -6.88 -3.78
C PHE A 181 2.66 -8.19 -3.18
N SER A 182 3.27 -9.33 -3.55
CA SER A 182 2.89 -10.67 -3.06
C SER A 182 3.24 -10.87 -1.60
N SER A 183 4.46 -10.46 -1.20
CA SER A 183 4.93 -10.44 0.18
C SER A 183 5.90 -9.28 0.40
N LEU A 184 6.02 -8.82 1.64
CA LEU A 184 6.97 -7.76 1.99
C LEU A 184 8.42 -8.23 1.81
N GLN A 185 8.72 -9.49 2.14
CA GLN A 185 10.06 -10.05 2.00
C GLN A 185 10.53 -10.07 0.53
N ASP A 186 9.65 -10.51 -0.40
CA ASP A 186 9.96 -10.51 -1.84
C ASP A 186 10.21 -9.07 -2.32
N THR A 187 9.35 -8.13 -1.91
CA THR A 187 9.48 -6.72 -2.28
C THR A 187 10.79 -6.10 -1.76
N ILE A 188 11.21 -6.41 -0.54
CA ILE A 188 12.52 -5.96 -0.01
C ILE A 188 13.65 -6.56 -0.84
N ASN A 189 13.59 -7.86 -1.17
CA ASN A 189 14.61 -8.52 -1.99
C ASN A 189 14.78 -7.83 -3.35
N GLU A 190 13.69 -7.54 -4.03
CA GLU A 190 13.65 -6.90 -5.34
C GLU A 190 14.09 -5.44 -5.25
N SER A 191 13.55 -4.69 -4.29
CA SER A 191 13.84 -3.27 -4.09
C SER A 191 15.31 -3.01 -3.74
N VAL A 192 15.95 -3.86 -2.93
CA VAL A 192 17.37 -3.71 -2.61
C VAL A 192 18.23 -3.81 -3.87
N VAL A 193 17.97 -4.78 -4.72
CA VAL A 193 18.70 -4.93 -5.98
C VAL A 193 18.49 -3.71 -6.88
N TYR A 194 17.26 -3.27 -7.01
CA TYR A 194 16.92 -2.15 -7.88
C TYR A 194 17.48 -0.80 -7.41
N PHE A 195 17.25 -0.44 -6.14
CA PHE A 195 17.62 0.89 -5.63
C PHE A 195 19.08 1.03 -5.24
N THR A 196 19.76 -0.06 -4.90
CA THR A 196 21.15 0.00 -4.39
C THR A 196 22.17 -0.64 -5.32
N GLY A 197 21.74 -1.48 -6.28
CA GLY A 197 22.61 -2.32 -7.10
C GLY A 197 23.32 -3.43 -6.31
N LEU A 198 23.02 -3.59 -5.03
CA LEU A 198 23.58 -4.64 -4.19
C LEU A 198 22.80 -5.94 -4.40
N PRO A 199 23.45 -7.12 -4.27
CA PRO A 199 22.74 -8.38 -4.35
C PRO A 199 21.72 -8.50 -3.20
N ALA A 200 20.56 -9.13 -3.45
CA ALA A 200 19.57 -9.33 -2.40
C ALA A 200 20.19 -10.01 -1.16
N PHE A 201 20.90 -11.11 -1.34
CA PHE A 201 21.63 -11.75 -0.26
C PHE A 201 23.07 -11.21 -0.14
N PRO A 202 23.55 -10.84 1.06
CA PRO A 202 22.85 -10.86 2.37
C PRO A 202 22.08 -9.58 2.72
N PHE A 203 22.14 -8.54 1.88
CA PHE A 203 21.68 -7.18 2.23
C PHE A 203 20.19 -7.10 2.54
N ALA A 204 19.33 -7.66 1.68
CA ALA A 204 17.89 -7.63 1.88
C ALA A 204 17.48 -8.35 3.17
N ASN A 205 18.08 -9.51 3.46
CA ASN A 205 17.81 -10.25 4.68
C ASN A 205 18.22 -9.48 5.94
N MET A 206 19.35 -8.75 5.86
CA MET A 206 19.79 -7.91 6.98
C MET A 206 18.86 -6.71 7.18
N ILE A 207 18.43 -6.06 6.10
CA ILE A 207 17.47 -4.95 6.16
C ILE A 207 16.14 -5.43 6.74
N ALA A 208 15.59 -6.54 6.25
CA ALA A 208 14.37 -7.13 6.79
C ALA A 208 14.50 -7.41 8.30
N ARG A 209 15.60 -8.06 8.71
CA ARG A 209 15.83 -8.38 10.13
C ARG A 209 15.96 -7.15 11.03
N TRP A 210 16.64 -6.10 10.56
CA TRP A 210 16.70 -4.84 11.29
C TRP A 210 15.33 -4.17 11.37
N SER A 211 14.55 -4.20 10.27
CA SER A 211 13.19 -3.64 10.25
C SER A 211 12.26 -4.35 11.23
N GLU A 212 12.33 -5.69 11.32
CA GLU A 212 11.60 -6.48 12.33
C GLU A 212 11.96 -6.04 13.76
N GLN A 213 13.25 -5.84 14.03
CA GLN A 213 13.69 -5.40 15.36
C GLN A 213 13.27 -3.96 15.69
N ILE A 214 13.32 -3.06 14.70
CA ILE A 214 12.89 -1.66 14.89
C ILE A 214 11.37 -1.56 15.14
N LEU A 215 10.59 -2.36 14.42
CA LEU A 215 9.12 -2.33 14.49
C LEU A 215 8.54 -3.25 15.58
N ASP A 216 9.35 -4.13 16.15
CA ASP A 216 8.91 -5.23 17.04
C ASP A 216 7.77 -6.05 16.40
N MET A 217 8.00 -6.50 15.17
CA MET A 217 7.03 -7.26 14.38
C MET A 217 7.73 -8.25 13.44
N ASP A 218 7.01 -9.30 13.05
CA ASP A 218 7.42 -10.25 12.03
C ASP A 218 6.91 -9.80 10.65
N MET A 219 7.83 -9.59 9.71
CA MET A 219 7.49 -9.18 8.34
C MET A 219 6.77 -10.26 7.52
N GLU A 220 6.86 -11.53 7.91
CA GLU A 220 6.11 -12.61 7.27
C GLU A 220 4.58 -12.46 7.44
N GLN A 221 4.14 -11.61 8.39
CA GLN A 221 2.73 -11.27 8.54
C GLN A 221 2.18 -10.47 7.35
N VAL A 222 3.05 -9.77 6.60
CA VAL A 222 2.68 -8.94 5.46
C VAL A 222 2.78 -9.77 4.18
N ASP A 223 1.70 -10.52 3.89
CA ASP A 223 1.59 -11.46 2.77
C ASP A 223 0.24 -11.30 2.08
N SER A 224 0.24 -10.59 0.95
CA SER A 224 -0.96 -10.37 0.15
C SER A 224 -1.47 -11.64 -0.52
N THR A 225 -0.59 -12.61 -0.80
CA THR A 225 -0.97 -13.90 -1.38
C THR A 225 -1.80 -14.70 -0.37
N ARG A 226 -1.35 -14.74 0.89
CA ARG A 226 -2.09 -15.37 1.99
C ARG A 226 -3.40 -14.64 2.27
N ALA A 227 -3.40 -13.31 2.22
CA ALA A 227 -4.61 -12.50 2.38
C ALA A 227 -5.64 -12.81 1.28
N ALA A 228 -5.23 -12.84 0.01
CA ALA A 228 -6.09 -13.14 -1.12
C ALA A 228 -6.73 -14.54 -1.05
N ALA A 229 -6.01 -15.52 -0.51
CA ALA A 229 -6.54 -16.87 -0.30
C ALA A 229 -7.75 -16.94 0.68
N LEU A 230 -7.97 -15.88 1.45
CA LEU A 230 -9.11 -15.75 2.38
C LEU A 230 -10.29 -14.97 1.79
N LEU A 231 -10.14 -14.36 0.61
CA LEU A 231 -11.16 -13.55 -0.06
C LEU A 231 -12.11 -14.41 -0.91
N CYS A 232 -12.81 -15.38 -0.28
CA CYS A 232 -13.71 -16.25 -1.02
C CYS A 232 -15.06 -15.58 -1.35
N ASP A 233 -15.50 -14.63 -0.52
CA ASP A 233 -16.77 -13.92 -0.67
C ASP A 233 -16.59 -12.46 -1.13
N THR A 234 -15.36 -11.99 -1.30
CA THR A 234 -15.04 -10.61 -1.69
C THR A 234 -14.42 -10.60 -3.09
N PRO A 235 -15.13 -10.10 -4.12
CA PRO A 235 -14.59 -9.94 -5.46
C PRO A 235 -13.31 -9.11 -5.48
N LEU A 236 -12.33 -9.54 -6.28
CA LEU A 236 -11.00 -8.96 -6.36
C LEU A 236 -10.59 -8.66 -7.79
N LEU A 237 -10.31 -7.40 -8.11
CA LEU A 237 -9.64 -7.00 -9.34
C LEU A 237 -8.18 -6.62 -9.04
N ILE A 238 -7.24 -7.31 -9.70
CA ILE A 238 -5.82 -7.04 -9.62
C ILE A 238 -5.38 -6.36 -10.92
N MET A 239 -4.63 -5.28 -10.81
CA MET A 239 -4.00 -4.60 -11.94
C MET A 239 -2.49 -4.63 -11.76
N GLN A 240 -1.73 -5.18 -12.72
CA GLN A 240 -0.28 -5.30 -12.64
C GLN A 240 0.39 -4.85 -13.92
N GLY A 241 1.40 -3.97 -13.81
CA GLY A 241 2.22 -3.55 -14.93
C GLY A 241 3.31 -4.58 -15.26
N GLY A 242 3.52 -4.86 -16.55
CA GLY A 242 4.55 -5.80 -17.01
C GLY A 242 5.97 -5.24 -16.95
N GLU A 243 6.11 -3.90 -16.98
CA GLU A 243 7.39 -3.18 -16.81
C GLU A 243 7.54 -2.59 -15.39
N ASP A 244 6.81 -3.12 -14.41
CA ASP A 244 6.91 -2.69 -13.01
C ASP A 244 8.27 -3.12 -12.43
N ILE A 245 9.11 -2.12 -12.15
CA ILE A 245 10.47 -2.29 -11.60
C ILE A 245 10.52 -2.16 -10.08
N VAL A 246 9.40 -1.81 -9.44
CA VAL A 246 9.28 -1.63 -7.99
C VAL A 246 8.72 -2.90 -7.34
N VAL A 247 7.70 -3.47 -7.96
CA VAL A 247 7.05 -4.71 -7.54
C VAL A 247 7.07 -5.68 -8.72
N SER A 248 7.59 -6.88 -8.50
CA SER A 248 7.66 -7.91 -9.54
C SER A 248 6.31 -8.16 -10.20
N VAL A 249 6.33 -8.32 -11.51
CA VAL A 249 5.14 -8.64 -12.31
C VAL A 249 4.48 -9.95 -11.86
N GLU A 250 5.26 -10.90 -11.36
CA GLU A 250 4.78 -12.17 -10.81
C GLU A 250 3.92 -11.98 -9.55
N SER A 251 4.06 -10.86 -8.83
CA SER A 251 3.27 -10.59 -7.61
C SER A 251 1.77 -10.57 -7.90
N GLY A 252 1.34 -9.86 -8.95
CA GLY A 252 -0.07 -9.85 -9.37
C GLY A 252 -0.59 -11.24 -9.72
N GLN A 253 0.21 -12.05 -10.43
CA GLN A 253 -0.16 -13.42 -10.79
C GLN A 253 -0.26 -14.33 -9.57
N ARG A 254 0.70 -14.27 -8.64
CA ARG A 254 0.67 -15.07 -7.40
C ARG A 254 -0.56 -14.76 -6.56
N ILE A 255 -0.91 -13.47 -6.41
CA ILE A 255 -2.11 -13.03 -5.69
C ILE A 255 -3.37 -13.54 -6.40
N TYR A 256 -3.43 -13.40 -7.73
CA TYR A 256 -4.54 -13.92 -8.54
C TYR A 256 -4.71 -15.43 -8.36
N ASP A 257 -3.64 -16.20 -8.47
CA ASP A 257 -3.70 -17.66 -8.37
C ASP A 257 -4.17 -18.11 -6.98
N ALA A 258 -3.76 -17.42 -5.93
CA ALA A 258 -4.13 -17.71 -4.55
C ALA A 258 -5.57 -17.33 -4.19
N ALA A 259 -6.14 -16.27 -4.79
CA ALA A 259 -7.48 -15.80 -4.47
C ALA A 259 -8.53 -16.89 -4.76
N CYS A 260 -9.42 -17.15 -3.78
CA CYS A 260 -10.40 -18.24 -3.88
C CYS A 260 -11.76 -17.80 -4.42
N GLY A 261 -12.10 -16.50 -4.30
CA GLY A 261 -13.39 -15.95 -4.76
C GLY A 261 -13.41 -15.52 -6.22
N GLU A 262 -14.41 -14.71 -6.57
CA GLU A 262 -14.47 -14.04 -7.86
C GLU A 262 -13.26 -13.13 -8.03
N LYS A 263 -12.53 -13.28 -9.13
CA LYS A 263 -11.26 -12.60 -9.35
C LYS A 263 -11.03 -12.24 -10.79
N GLU A 264 -10.44 -11.09 -11.02
CA GLU A 264 -10.00 -10.60 -12.31
C GLU A 264 -8.52 -10.17 -12.23
N LEU A 265 -7.75 -10.40 -13.30
CA LEU A 265 -6.38 -9.90 -13.44
C LEU A 265 -6.28 -9.08 -14.74
N TRP A 266 -5.89 -7.82 -14.60
CA TRP A 266 -5.47 -7.01 -15.72
C TRP A 266 -3.94 -6.83 -15.68
N LEU A 267 -3.26 -7.66 -16.46
CA LEU A 267 -1.83 -7.54 -16.70
C LEU A 267 -1.60 -6.71 -17.96
N GLU A 268 -0.98 -5.53 -17.82
CA GLU A 268 -0.65 -4.67 -18.95
C GLU A 268 0.87 -4.63 -19.17
N GLN A 269 1.30 -5.19 -20.29
CA GLN A 269 2.72 -5.47 -20.55
C GLN A 269 3.62 -4.24 -20.64
N THR A 270 3.04 -3.07 -20.97
CA THR A 270 3.78 -1.84 -21.27
C THR A 270 3.75 -0.81 -20.13
N LEU A 271 3.09 -1.13 -19.02
CA LEU A 271 2.98 -0.24 -17.88
C LEU A 271 4.01 -0.56 -16.79
N GLY A 272 4.50 0.49 -16.15
CA GLY A 272 5.28 0.44 -14.93
C GLY A 272 4.42 0.38 -13.67
N HIS A 273 5.00 0.80 -12.55
CA HIS A 273 4.38 0.73 -11.23
C HIS A 273 3.20 1.70 -11.07
N ALA A 274 2.00 1.15 -10.93
CA ALA A 274 0.75 1.91 -10.70
C ALA A 274 0.49 3.05 -11.72
N GLU A 275 0.79 2.85 -13.02
CA GLU A 275 0.66 3.85 -14.08
C GLU A 275 -0.66 3.75 -14.86
N PHE A 276 -1.61 2.96 -14.43
CA PHE A 276 -2.84 2.65 -15.18
C PHE A 276 -3.72 3.88 -15.42
N ASP A 277 -3.94 4.71 -14.40
CA ASP A 277 -4.73 5.95 -14.45
C ASP A 277 -4.13 6.97 -15.41
N SER A 278 -2.81 7.09 -15.42
CA SER A 278 -2.06 8.11 -16.18
C SER A 278 -1.79 7.70 -17.63
N LYS A 279 -1.51 6.41 -17.87
CA LYS A 279 -1.13 5.91 -19.20
C LYS A 279 -2.30 5.33 -19.99
N MET A 280 -3.30 4.78 -19.31
CA MET A 280 -4.48 4.18 -19.93
C MET A 280 -5.79 4.69 -19.30
N PRO A 281 -6.00 6.01 -19.20
CA PRO A 281 -7.07 6.61 -18.38
C PRO A 281 -8.48 6.13 -18.77
N GLN A 282 -8.76 5.90 -20.04
CA GLN A 282 -10.09 5.47 -20.51
C GLN A 282 -10.37 4.02 -20.12
N GLU A 283 -9.42 3.13 -20.32
CA GLU A 283 -9.56 1.72 -19.97
C GLU A 283 -9.55 1.52 -18.45
N PHE A 284 -8.71 2.26 -17.72
CA PHE A 284 -8.70 2.29 -16.28
C PHE A 284 -10.06 2.73 -15.72
N LYS A 285 -10.58 3.88 -16.19
CA LYS A 285 -11.91 4.34 -15.83
C LYS A 285 -12.97 3.27 -16.07
N ARG A 286 -13.00 2.70 -17.28
CA ARG A 286 -13.99 1.68 -17.64
C ARG A 286 -13.94 0.49 -16.68
N ARG A 287 -12.75 -0.08 -16.43
CA ARG A 287 -12.61 -1.27 -15.58
C ARG A 287 -12.96 -1.00 -14.12
N VAL A 288 -12.49 0.12 -13.57
CA VAL A 288 -12.78 0.51 -12.17
C VAL A 288 -14.27 0.73 -11.97
N VAL A 289 -14.90 1.48 -12.87
CA VAL A 289 -16.32 1.79 -12.78
C VAL A 289 -17.19 0.55 -12.99
N ASP A 290 -16.90 -0.25 -14.02
CA ASP A 290 -17.64 -1.49 -14.31
C ASP A 290 -17.54 -2.49 -13.14
N PHE A 291 -16.35 -2.63 -12.54
CA PHE A 291 -16.13 -3.53 -11.41
C PHE A 291 -16.94 -3.09 -10.19
N PHE A 292 -16.80 -1.84 -9.75
CA PHE A 292 -17.57 -1.36 -8.60
C PHE A 292 -19.07 -1.28 -8.85
N THR A 293 -19.51 -0.99 -10.09
CA THR A 293 -20.94 -1.02 -10.42
C THR A 293 -21.52 -2.41 -10.27
N ARG A 294 -20.84 -3.45 -10.74
CA ARG A 294 -21.30 -4.84 -10.62
C ARG A 294 -21.40 -5.34 -9.18
N HIS A 295 -20.50 -4.88 -8.30
CA HIS A 295 -20.36 -5.45 -6.97
C HIS A 295 -20.94 -4.57 -5.84
N LEU A 296 -21.18 -3.29 -6.10
CA LEU A 296 -21.70 -2.36 -5.08
C LEU A 296 -23.11 -1.87 -5.34
N LEU A 297 -23.62 -1.94 -6.59
CA LEU A 297 -24.95 -1.40 -6.97
C LEU A 297 -25.93 -2.49 -7.31
#